data_9d19f4c9b37f2ad1eee41ec7036dc5be
#
_entry.id   9d19f4c9b37f2ad1eee41ec7036dc5be
#
_cell.length_a   1.000
_cell.length_b   1.000
_cell.length_c   1.000
_cell.angle_alpha   90.00
_cell.angle_beta   90.00
_cell.angle_gamma   90.00
#
_symmetry.space_group_name_H-M   'P 1'
#
loop_
_entity.id
_entity.type
_entity.pdbx_description
1 polymer ?
#
loop_
_entity_poly.entity_id
_entity_poly.type
_entity_poly.pdbx_seq_one_letter_code
_entity_poly.pdbx_strand_id
1 'polypeptide(L)'
;MAGDRFRLDVKERTGLGTPESRRLRKQGFIPGVLYGRSSAKAFAVGERELRAALTGPSGLHAVLDVVLEGQSTAHPSILKEYQRDPIRGHVRHIDLQEVRLDVAIQATVNVHLHGAEDAPGIKEGGVLNQPATTLNIEALPMEVPESIEADVSGLEMGAALRLEDLPALEGVTFLDDPHETVIATVSAPTVEAEPEPEEGEELAEGEEAPEGAAEGETPEGEAAAEPDSESTEE
;
A
#
# COMPACT_ATOMS: atom_id res chain seq x y z
N MET A 1 -8.45 -27.14 -10.63
CA MET A 1 -7.75 -26.81 -11.90
C MET A 1 -6.32 -26.51 -11.55
N ALA A 2 -5.32 -27.06 -12.25
CA ALA A 2 -3.92 -26.72 -12.00
C ALA A 2 -3.75 -25.25 -12.39
N GLY A 3 -3.50 -24.38 -11.43
CA GLY A 3 -3.23 -22.97 -11.70
C GLY A 3 -2.07 -22.82 -12.66
N ASP A 4 -2.22 -21.97 -13.67
CA ASP A 4 -1.18 -21.69 -14.64
C ASP A 4 0.03 -21.09 -13.92
N ARG A 5 1.14 -21.85 -13.88
CA ARG A 5 2.42 -21.34 -13.36
C ARG A 5 3.08 -20.51 -14.44
N PHE A 6 3.46 -19.33 -14.11
CA PHE A 6 4.15 -18.45 -15.03
C PHE A 6 5.67 -18.61 -14.83
N ARG A 7 6.37 -18.95 -15.92
CA ARG A 7 7.83 -19.02 -15.89
C ARG A 7 8.42 -17.62 -15.99
N LEU A 8 9.30 -17.28 -15.05
CA LEU A 8 9.98 -16.01 -14.95
C LEU A 8 11.49 -16.22 -15.06
N ASP A 9 12.07 -15.82 -16.19
CA ASP A 9 13.52 -15.90 -16.38
C ASP A 9 14.19 -14.67 -15.75
N VAL A 10 15.09 -14.88 -14.80
CA VAL A 10 15.73 -13.80 -14.04
C VAL A 10 17.25 -13.86 -14.14
N LYS A 11 17.90 -12.70 -14.12
CA LYS A 11 19.36 -12.56 -14.13
C LYS A 11 19.89 -12.44 -12.72
N GLU A 12 20.82 -13.31 -12.35
CA GLU A 12 21.51 -13.17 -11.07
C GLU A 12 22.41 -11.92 -11.09
N ARG A 13 22.37 -11.12 -10.01
CA ARG A 13 23.21 -9.94 -9.89
C ARG A 13 24.18 -10.04 -8.73
N THR A 14 25.43 -9.68 -9.00
CA THR A 14 26.49 -9.57 -8.00
C THR A 14 26.66 -8.14 -7.51
N GLY A 15 26.34 -7.17 -8.36
CA GLY A 15 26.37 -5.74 -8.02
C GLY A 15 25.20 -5.36 -7.12
N LEU A 16 25.49 -4.95 -5.89
CA LEU A 16 24.52 -4.52 -4.89
C LEU A 16 24.60 -3.01 -4.68
N GLY A 17 23.57 -2.45 -4.05
CA GLY A 17 23.52 -1.05 -3.64
C GLY A 17 22.73 -0.14 -4.56
N THR A 18 22.59 1.11 -4.12
CA THR A 18 21.73 2.13 -4.75
C THR A 18 22.16 2.51 -6.18
N PRO A 19 23.46 2.67 -6.51
CA PRO A 19 23.88 3.04 -7.86
C PRO A 19 23.51 1.99 -8.89
N GLU A 20 23.76 0.71 -8.60
CA GLU A 20 23.45 -0.40 -9.50
C GLU A 20 21.94 -0.56 -9.69
N SER A 21 21.15 -0.52 -8.62
CA SER A 21 19.70 -0.59 -8.69
C SER A 21 19.11 0.57 -9.52
N ARG A 22 19.69 1.76 -9.48
CA ARG A 22 19.28 2.88 -10.33
C ARG A 22 19.61 2.65 -11.81
N ARG A 23 20.75 2.03 -12.11
CA ARG A 23 21.13 1.68 -13.49
C ARG A 23 20.20 0.65 -14.08
N LEU A 24 19.91 -0.42 -13.34
CA LEU A 24 18.97 -1.48 -13.74
C LEU A 24 17.60 -0.91 -14.07
N ARG A 25 17.03 -0.08 -13.21
CA ARG A 25 15.72 0.55 -13.46
C ARG A 25 15.69 1.45 -14.68
N LYS A 26 16.79 2.16 -15.00
CA LYS A 26 16.91 2.94 -16.25
C LYS A 26 16.95 2.06 -17.49
N GLN A 27 17.37 0.80 -17.37
CA GLN A 27 17.43 -0.19 -18.44
C GLN A 27 16.13 -1.00 -18.58
N GLY A 28 15.11 -0.72 -17.74
CA GLY A 28 13.85 -1.46 -17.72
C GLY A 28 13.91 -2.78 -16.95
N PHE A 29 14.92 -2.96 -16.08
CA PHE A 29 15.02 -4.09 -15.19
C PHE A 29 14.64 -3.70 -13.76
N ILE A 30 13.90 -4.57 -13.11
CA ILE A 30 13.49 -4.43 -11.71
C ILE A 30 14.42 -5.28 -10.85
N PRO A 31 15.09 -4.68 -9.86
CA PRO A 31 15.86 -5.42 -8.89
C PRO A 31 14.95 -6.15 -7.91
N GLY A 32 15.31 -7.37 -7.54
CA GLY A 32 14.59 -8.18 -6.57
C GLY A 32 15.51 -9.07 -5.75
N VAL A 33 14.90 -9.75 -4.79
CA VAL A 33 15.53 -10.76 -3.94
C VAL A 33 14.66 -12.01 -3.91
N LEU A 34 15.28 -13.16 -4.14
CA LEU A 34 14.67 -14.47 -3.98
C LEU A 34 15.21 -15.08 -2.68
N TYR A 35 14.34 -15.43 -1.76
CA TYR A 35 14.69 -16.06 -0.49
C TYR A 35 13.72 -17.20 -0.15
N GLY A 36 14.09 -18.04 0.82
CA GLY A 36 13.27 -19.16 1.27
C GLY A 36 14.11 -20.35 1.64
N ARG A 37 14.05 -21.43 0.87
CA ARG A 37 14.74 -22.70 1.17
C ARG A 37 16.26 -22.64 0.98
N SER A 38 16.70 -21.84 0.04
CA SER A 38 18.12 -21.63 -0.26
C SER A 38 18.62 -20.29 0.28
N SER A 39 19.91 -20.02 0.12
CA SER A 39 20.47 -18.70 0.45
C SER A 39 19.80 -17.62 -0.38
N ALA A 40 19.61 -16.44 0.24
CA ALA A 40 19.05 -15.30 -0.46
C ALA A 40 19.89 -14.94 -1.69
N LYS A 41 19.23 -14.83 -2.84
CA LYS A 41 19.84 -14.49 -4.13
C LYS A 41 19.28 -13.19 -4.64
N ALA A 42 20.16 -12.25 -4.96
CA ALA A 42 19.75 -11.01 -5.59
C ALA A 42 19.64 -11.21 -7.10
N PHE A 43 18.53 -10.76 -7.69
CA PHE A 43 18.28 -10.89 -9.11
C PHE A 43 17.77 -9.60 -9.75
N ALA A 44 17.68 -9.60 -11.06
CA ALA A 44 17.02 -8.56 -11.84
C ALA A 44 16.10 -9.23 -12.87
N VAL A 45 14.90 -8.70 -13.03
CA VAL A 45 13.88 -9.20 -13.97
C VAL A 45 13.44 -8.07 -14.91
N GLY A 46 13.07 -8.41 -16.14
CA GLY A 46 12.50 -7.47 -17.09
C GLY A 46 11.11 -6.99 -16.63
N GLU A 47 10.88 -5.67 -16.65
CA GLU A 47 9.59 -5.10 -16.24
C GLU A 47 8.41 -5.67 -17.04
N ARG A 48 8.60 -5.93 -18.35
CA ARG A 48 7.55 -6.49 -19.20
C ARG A 48 7.21 -7.93 -18.84
N GLU A 49 8.22 -8.74 -18.54
CA GLU A 49 8.06 -10.15 -18.16
C GLU A 49 7.34 -10.25 -16.82
N LEU A 50 7.76 -9.44 -15.85
CA LEU A 50 7.09 -9.38 -14.56
C LEU A 50 5.63 -8.93 -14.69
N ARG A 51 5.37 -7.88 -15.47
CA ARG A 51 4.01 -7.40 -15.69
C ARG A 51 3.12 -8.47 -16.33
N ALA A 52 3.62 -9.18 -17.33
CA ALA A 52 2.90 -10.29 -17.96
C ALA A 52 2.59 -11.40 -16.96
N ALA A 53 3.54 -11.72 -16.07
CA ALA A 53 3.37 -12.72 -15.02
C ALA A 53 2.30 -12.33 -13.99
N LEU A 54 2.20 -11.04 -13.64
CA LEU A 54 1.27 -10.52 -12.62
C LEU A 54 -0.11 -10.13 -13.19
N THR A 55 -0.29 -10.13 -14.51
CA THR A 55 -1.59 -9.83 -15.16
C THR A 55 -2.45 -11.09 -15.32
N GLY A 56 -1.96 -12.25 -14.91
CA GLY A 56 -2.71 -13.52 -14.96
C GLY A 56 -3.87 -13.57 -13.96
N PRO A 57 -4.69 -14.63 -14.01
CA PRO A 57 -5.90 -14.77 -13.19
C PRO A 57 -5.65 -14.87 -11.68
N SER A 58 -4.43 -15.14 -11.26
CA SER A 58 -4.03 -15.18 -9.84
C SER A 58 -3.37 -13.87 -9.37
N GLY A 59 -3.28 -12.87 -10.23
CA GLY A 59 -2.76 -11.53 -9.93
C GLY A 59 -1.42 -11.54 -9.19
N LEU A 60 -1.38 -10.82 -8.06
CA LEU A 60 -0.17 -10.70 -7.23
C LEU A 60 0.17 -11.99 -6.45
N HIS A 61 -0.79 -12.91 -6.32
CA HIS A 61 -0.61 -14.18 -5.60
C HIS A 61 -0.22 -15.35 -6.51
N ALA A 62 0.05 -15.08 -7.79
CA ALA A 62 0.46 -16.09 -8.76
C ALA A 62 1.73 -16.83 -8.30
N VAL A 63 1.72 -18.15 -8.48
CA VAL A 63 2.93 -18.96 -8.30
C VAL A 63 3.82 -18.81 -9.53
N LEU A 64 5.02 -18.30 -9.32
CA LEU A 64 6.02 -18.03 -10.35
C LEU A 64 7.10 -19.09 -10.30
N ASP A 65 7.36 -19.76 -11.43
CA ASP A 65 8.51 -20.65 -11.59
C ASP A 65 9.74 -19.80 -11.99
N VAL A 66 10.52 -19.37 -10.99
CA VAL A 66 11.71 -18.54 -11.18
C VAL A 66 12.87 -19.36 -11.67
N VAL A 67 13.41 -19.01 -12.82
CA VAL A 67 14.60 -19.66 -13.42
C VAL A 67 15.73 -18.65 -13.47
N LEU A 68 16.81 -18.95 -12.75
CA LEU A 68 18.03 -18.13 -12.78
C LEU A 68 18.82 -18.36 -14.05
N GLU A 69 19.34 -17.29 -14.65
CA GLU A 69 20.20 -17.39 -15.84
C GLU A 69 21.39 -18.33 -15.58
N GLY A 70 21.56 -19.32 -16.46
CA GLY A 70 22.59 -20.37 -16.31
C GLY A 70 22.18 -21.56 -15.44
N GLN A 71 21.00 -21.58 -14.88
CA GLN A 71 20.45 -22.72 -14.16
C GLN A 71 19.21 -23.26 -14.89
N SER A 72 19.04 -24.56 -14.93
CA SER A 72 17.83 -25.18 -15.50
C SER A 72 16.78 -25.51 -14.43
N THR A 73 17.10 -25.25 -13.17
CA THR A 73 16.22 -25.55 -12.04
C THR A 73 15.20 -24.41 -11.88
N ALA A 74 13.92 -24.75 -11.90
CA ALA A 74 12.84 -23.82 -11.58
C ALA A 74 12.62 -23.79 -10.06
N HIS A 75 12.52 -22.61 -9.49
CA HIS A 75 12.23 -22.37 -8.09
C HIS A 75 10.79 -21.84 -7.96
N PRO A 76 9.83 -22.67 -7.51
CA PRO A 76 8.46 -22.20 -7.31
C PRO A 76 8.44 -21.14 -6.20
N SER A 77 7.99 -19.96 -6.53
CA SER A 77 8.06 -18.78 -5.67
C SER A 77 6.79 -17.97 -5.77
N ILE A 78 6.46 -17.26 -4.69
CA ILE A 78 5.36 -16.31 -4.64
C ILE A 78 5.92 -14.90 -4.45
N LEU A 79 5.16 -13.91 -4.90
CA LEU A 79 5.45 -12.51 -4.65
C LEU A 79 5.07 -12.19 -3.20
N LYS A 80 6.05 -11.87 -2.35
CA LYS A 80 5.82 -11.52 -0.94
C LYS A 80 5.69 -10.01 -0.76
N GLU A 81 6.53 -9.24 -1.45
CA GLU A 81 6.48 -7.79 -1.38
C GLU A 81 6.66 -7.17 -2.77
N TYR A 82 5.87 -6.14 -3.02
CA TYR A 82 5.81 -5.43 -4.27
C TYR A 82 5.86 -3.93 -4.03
N GLN A 83 7.05 -3.35 -4.16
CA GLN A 83 7.25 -1.93 -3.97
C GLN A 83 7.03 -1.16 -5.26
N ARG A 84 6.06 -0.26 -5.25
CA ARG A 84 5.72 0.60 -6.37
C ARG A 84 6.03 2.07 -6.05
N ASP A 85 6.51 2.81 -7.05
CA ASP A 85 6.66 4.25 -6.93
C ASP A 85 5.27 4.91 -7.01
N PRO A 86 4.83 5.66 -5.97
CA PRO A 86 3.47 6.22 -5.93
C PRO A 86 3.22 7.29 -6.99
N ILE A 87 4.28 7.98 -7.45
CA ILE A 87 4.17 9.08 -8.39
C ILE A 87 4.24 8.58 -9.83
N ARG A 88 5.22 7.72 -10.12
CA ARG A 88 5.51 7.25 -11.48
C ARG A 88 4.84 5.92 -11.83
N GLY A 89 4.34 5.21 -10.83
CA GLY A 89 3.70 3.91 -10.99
C GLY A 89 4.64 2.75 -11.36
N HIS A 90 5.96 2.98 -11.47
CA HIS A 90 6.92 1.93 -11.77
C HIS A 90 7.20 1.06 -10.57
N VAL A 91 7.43 -0.23 -10.81
CA VAL A 91 7.89 -1.15 -9.78
C VAL A 91 9.34 -0.84 -9.41
N ARG A 92 9.60 -0.64 -8.13
CA ARG A 92 10.93 -0.30 -7.61
C ARG A 92 11.69 -1.52 -7.13
N HIS A 93 11.00 -2.45 -6.49
CA HIS A 93 11.59 -3.67 -5.93
C HIS A 93 10.54 -4.76 -5.85
N ILE A 94 10.98 -6.00 -5.92
CA ILE A 94 10.16 -7.19 -5.69
C ILE A 94 10.90 -8.17 -4.80
N ASP A 95 10.15 -8.76 -3.90
CA ASP A 95 10.62 -9.82 -3.03
C ASP A 95 9.87 -11.11 -3.36
N LEU A 96 10.62 -12.11 -3.79
CA LEU A 96 10.09 -13.43 -4.11
C LEU A 96 10.49 -14.41 -3.00
N GLN A 97 9.51 -15.13 -2.49
CA GLN A 97 9.71 -16.18 -1.51
C GLN A 97 9.54 -17.54 -2.17
N GLU A 98 10.60 -18.37 -2.12
CA GLU A 98 10.53 -19.78 -2.56
C GLU A 98 9.62 -20.55 -1.62
N VAL A 99 8.60 -21.20 -2.17
CA VAL A 99 7.59 -21.93 -1.40
C VAL A 99 7.51 -23.39 -1.82
N ARG A 100 6.93 -24.20 -0.93
CA ARG A 100 6.53 -25.57 -1.24
C ARG A 100 5.05 -25.56 -1.59
N LEU A 101 4.69 -26.27 -2.65
CA LEU A 101 3.30 -26.30 -3.11
C LEU A 101 2.37 -27.08 -2.17
N ASP A 102 2.96 -27.96 -1.35
CA ASP A 102 2.26 -28.86 -0.42
C ASP A 102 2.09 -28.25 1.00
N VAL A 103 2.55 -27.02 1.22
CA VAL A 103 2.52 -26.39 2.53
C VAL A 103 1.70 -25.11 2.44
N ALA A 104 0.75 -24.96 3.36
CA ALA A 104 -0.03 -23.73 3.48
C ALA A 104 0.89 -22.53 3.78
N ILE A 105 0.56 -21.41 3.19
CA ILE A 105 1.28 -20.14 3.33
C ILE A 105 0.34 -19.05 3.84
N GLN A 106 0.91 -18.07 4.51
CA GLN A 106 0.19 -16.88 4.92
C GLN A 106 0.29 -15.81 3.83
N ALA A 107 -0.86 -15.34 3.38
CA ALA A 107 -0.99 -14.28 2.39
C ALA A 107 -1.95 -13.20 2.87
N THR A 108 -1.77 -11.98 2.38
CA THR A 108 -2.65 -10.85 2.65
C THR A 108 -3.42 -10.54 1.37
N VAL A 109 -4.73 -10.70 1.39
CA VAL A 109 -5.60 -10.56 0.22
C VAL A 109 -6.47 -9.32 0.35
N ASN A 110 -6.66 -8.60 -0.76
CA ASN A 110 -7.53 -7.42 -0.80
C ASN A 110 -9.01 -7.82 -0.78
N VAL A 111 -9.82 -7.01 -0.10
CA VAL A 111 -11.28 -7.14 -0.08
C VAL A 111 -11.90 -6.10 -0.98
N HIS A 112 -12.70 -6.54 -1.92
CA HIS A 112 -13.49 -5.68 -2.79
C HIS A 112 -14.96 -5.71 -2.38
N LEU A 113 -15.52 -4.52 -2.16
CA LEU A 113 -16.93 -4.37 -1.81
C LEU A 113 -17.78 -4.28 -3.08
N HIS A 114 -18.82 -5.09 -3.16
CA HIS A 114 -19.80 -5.07 -4.23
C HIS A 114 -21.17 -4.64 -3.72
N GLY A 115 -21.99 -4.03 -4.60
CA GLY A 115 -23.36 -3.64 -4.27
C GLY A 115 -23.49 -2.40 -3.41
N ALA A 116 -22.45 -1.57 -3.30
CA ALA A 116 -22.49 -0.35 -2.49
C ALA A 116 -23.63 0.61 -2.89
N GLU A 117 -23.91 0.76 -4.20
CA GLU A 117 -24.98 1.63 -4.71
C GLU A 117 -26.38 1.13 -4.35
N ASP A 118 -26.52 -0.18 -4.09
CA ASP A 118 -27.79 -0.82 -3.77
C ASP A 118 -28.09 -0.82 -2.29
N ALA A 119 -27.12 -0.59 -1.43
CA ALA A 119 -27.26 -0.58 0.02
C ALA A 119 -28.30 0.46 0.50
N PRO A 120 -29.29 0.05 1.30
CA PRO A 120 -30.32 0.96 1.82
C PRO A 120 -29.71 2.09 2.66
N GLY A 121 -28.69 1.79 3.47
CA GLY A 121 -28.01 2.82 4.28
C GLY A 121 -27.32 3.89 3.44
N ILE A 122 -26.80 3.58 2.25
CA ILE A 122 -26.23 4.57 1.34
C ILE A 122 -27.32 5.39 0.65
N LYS A 123 -28.43 4.74 0.25
CA LYS A 123 -29.59 5.43 -0.33
C LYS A 123 -30.23 6.43 0.63
N GLU A 124 -30.13 6.20 1.93
CA GLU A 124 -30.57 7.11 2.99
C GLU A 124 -29.57 8.24 3.30
N GLY A 125 -28.44 8.27 2.57
CA GLY A 125 -27.42 9.30 2.72
C GLY A 125 -26.25 8.91 3.63
N GLY A 126 -26.14 7.63 4.02
CA GLY A 126 -25.01 7.11 4.79
C GLY A 126 -23.72 7.10 4.00
N VAL A 127 -22.60 7.15 4.70
CA VAL A 127 -21.25 7.05 4.14
C VAL A 127 -20.71 5.65 4.40
N LEU A 128 -20.34 4.94 3.32
CA LEU A 128 -19.66 3.64 3.42
C LEU A 128 -18.19 3.87 3.80
N ASN A 129 -17.76 3.26 4.88
CA ASN A 129 -16.38 3.23 5.32
C ASN A 129 -15.88 1.79 5.32
N GLN A 130 -14.66 1.57 4.80
CA GLN A 130 -13.99 0.27 4.77
C GLN A 130 -12.75 0.31 5.67
N PRO A 131 -12.84 -0.05 6.95
CA PRO A 131 -11.70 -0.08 7.86
C PRO A 131 -10.67 -1.14 7.47
N ALA A 132 -11.13 -2.35 7.14
CA ALA A 132 -10.27 -3.44 6.71
C ALA A 132 -10.31 -3.60 5.19
N THR A 133 -9.28 -3.13 4.52
CA THR A 133 -9.11 -3.26 3.06
C THR A 133 -8.44 -4.57 2.68
N THR A 134 -7.74 -5.21 3.63
CA THR A 134 -6.98 -6.45 3.43
C THR A 134 -7.27 -7.41 4.56
N LEU A 135 -7.25 -8.71 4.26
CA LEU A 135 -7.41 -9.81 5.22
C LEU A 135 -6.21 -10.74 5.15
N ASN A 136 -5.81 -11.28 6.32
CA ASN A 136 -4.77 -12.28 6.41
C ASN A 136 -5.38 -13.67 6.33
N ILE A 137 -4.91 -14.44 5.37
CA ILE A 137 -5.39 -15.80 5.13
C ILE A 137 -4.27 -16.80 5.15
N GLU A 138 -4.58 -18.04 5.46
CA GLU A 138 -3.74 -19.20 5.29
C GLU A 138 -4.37 -20.13 4.26
N ALA A 139 -3.64 -20.41 3.18
CA ALA A 139 -4.09 -21.27 2.09
C ALA A 139 -2.90 -21.94 1.39
N LEU A 140 -3.18 -22.95 0.57
CA LEU A 140 -2.16 -23.50 -0.33
C LEU A 140 -1.81 -22.46 -1.42
N PRO A 141 -0.54 -22.40 -1.88
CA PRO A 141 -0.10 -21.40 -2.85
C PRO A 141 -0.92 -21.35 -4.15
N MET A 142 -1.56 -22.46 -4.50
CA MET A 142 -2.39 -22.59 -5.69
C MET A 142 -3.86 -22.20 -5.47
N GLU A 143 -4.28 -22.01 -4.22
CA GLU A 143 -5.66 -21.76 -3.80
C GLU A 143 -5.86 -20.33 -3.26
N VAL A 144 -4.79 -19.55 -3.19
CA VAL A 144 -4.87 -18.14 -2.78
C VAL A 144 -5.65 -17.34 -3.85
N PRO A 145 -6.79 -16.73 -3.50
CA PRO A 145 -7.54 -15.88 -4.43
C PRO A 145 -6.83 -14.53 -4.64
N GLU A 146 -7.09 -13.87 -5.77
CA GLU A 146 -6.57 -12.53 -6.04
C GLU A 146 -7.25 -11.48 -5.13
N SER A 147 -8.55 -11.63 -4.93
CA SER A 147 -9.37 -10.76 -4.09
C SER A 147 -10.53 -11.53 -3.48
N ILE A 148 -11.04 -11.02 -2.38
CA ILE A 148 -12.24 -11.51 -1.72
C ILE A 148 -13.36 -10.51 -1.99
N GLU A 149 -14.46 -11.00 -2.54
CA GLU A 149 -15.63 -10.17 -2.82
C GLU A 149 -16.56 -10.18 -1.60
N ALA A 150 -16.93 -9.01 -1.10
CA ALA A 150 -17.85 -8.81 0.00
C ALA A 150 -19.08 -8.06 -0.50
N ASP A 151 -20.28 -8.65 -0.34
CA ASP A 151 -21.53 -8.03 -0.73
C ASP A 151 -22.05 -7.12 0.38
N VAL A 152 -22.18 -5.84 0.07
CA VAL A 152 -22.69 -4.81 0.99
C VAL A 152 -24.07 -4.30 0.61
N SER A 153 -24.74 -4.93 -0.37
CA SER A 153 -26.05 -4.49 -0.88
C SER A 153 -27.16 -4.49 0.18
N GLY A 154 -27.02 -5.28 1.23
CA GLY A 154 -28.00 -5.39 2.33
C GLY A 154 -27.68 -4.52 3.55
N LEU A 155 -26.65 -3.66 3.53
CA LEU A 155 -26.26 -2.89 4.70
C LEU A 155 -27.18 -1.69 4.95
N GLU A 156 -27.76 -1.66 6.15
CA GLU A 156 -28.55 -0.53 6.67
C GLU A 156 -27.65 0.53 7.29
N MET A 157 -28.23 1.71 7.58
CA MET A 157 -27.53 2.77 8.28
C MET A 157 -27.16 2.34 9.71
N GLY A 158 -25.87 2.47 10.06
CA GLY A 158 -25.32 2.02 11.33
C GLY A 158 -24.95 0.52 11.39
N ALA A 159 -25.19 -0.23 10.32
CA ALA A 159 -24.79 -1.64 10.24
C ALA A 159 -23.30 -1.78 9.90
N ALA A 160 -22.71 -2.89 10.33
CA ALA A 160 -21.34 -3.27 10.06
C ALA A 160 -21.28 -4.70 9.51
N LEU A 161 -20.57 -4.89 8.40
CA LEU A 161 -20.22 -6.18 7.85
C LEU A 161 -18.95 -6.68 8.52
N ARG A 162 -18.99 -7.86 9.10
CA ARG A 162 -17.85 -8.50 9.76
C ARG A 162 -17.29 -9.65 8.92
N LEU A 163 -16.12 -10.12 9.34
CA LEU A 163 -15.48 -11.27 8.67
C LEU A 163 -16.35 -12.55 8.74
N GLU A 164 -17.12 -12.72 9.80
CA GLU A 164 -18.04 -13.86 9.96
C GLU A 164 -19.18 -13.90 8.92
N ASP A 165 -19.53 -12.73 8.35
CA ASP A 165 -20.61 -12.60 7.35
C ASP A 165 -20.14 -12.95 5.93
N LEU A 166 -18.82 -13.12 5.74
CA LEU A 166 -18.27 -13.49 4.44
C LEU A 166 -18.54 -14.96 4.12
N PRO A 167 -18.76 -15.29 2.84
CA PRO A 167 -18.86 -16.66 2.41
C PRO A 167 -17.55 -17.40 2.67
N ALA A 168 -17.65 -18.61 3.23
CA ALA A 168 -16.49 -19.47 3.40
C ALA A 168 -15.92 -19.85 2.03
N LEU A 169 -14.65 -19.57 1.81
CA LEU A 169 -13.90 -19.93 0.61
C LEU A 169 -13.27 -21.31 0.77
N GLU A 170 -13.36 -22.15 -0.25
CA GLU A 170 -12.74 -23.47 -0.24
C GLU A 170 -11.21 -23.35 -0.18
N GLY A 171 -10.58 -24.07 0.76
CA GLY A 171 -9.13 -24.11 0.90
C GLY A 171 -8.50 -22.88 1.56
N VAL A 172 -9.30 -21.93 2.04
CA VAL A 172 -8.83 -20.70 2.69
C VAL A 172 -9.24 -20.68 4.16
N THR A 173 -8.28 -20.42 5.04
CA THR A 173 -8.52 -20.21 6.48
C THR A 173 -8.19 -18.76 6.82
N PHE A 174 -9.13 -18.03 7.41
CA PHE A 174 -8.89 -16.68 7.89
C PHE A 174 -8.09 -16.74 9.18
N LEU A 175 -7.04 -15.91 9.28
CA LEU A 175 -6.20 -15.77 10.48
C LEU A 175 -6.68 -14.65 11.40
N ASP A 176 -7.41 -13.70 10.83
CA ASP A 176 -7.98 -12.57 11.56
C ASP A 176 -9.21 -13.04 12.38
N ASP A 177 -9.49 -12.38 13.50
CA ASP A 177 -10.63 -12.72 14.34
C ASP A 177 -11.96 -12.40 13.64
N PRO A 178 -12.85 -13.41 13.43
CA PRO A 178 -14.10 -13.21 12.69
C PRO A 178 -15.05 -12.19 13.32
N HIS A 179 -15.04 -12.07 14.66
CA HIS A 179 -15.95 -11.19 15.40
C HIS A 179 -15.42 -9.76 15.56
N GLU A 180 -14.09 -9.59 15.63
CA GLU A 180 -13.46 -8.28 15.84
C GLU A 180 -13.21 -7.54 14.52
N THR A 181 -12.94 -8.29 13.44
CA THR A 181 -12.59 -7.68 12.15
C THR A 181 -13.81 -7.16 11.44
N VAL A 182 -13.94 -5.83 11.39
CA VAL A 182 -14.98 -5.13 10.65
C VAL A 182 -14.48 -4.81 9.25
N ILE A 183 -15.17 -5.30 8.23
CA ILE A 183 -14.80 -5.11 6.82
C ILE A 183 -15.37 -3.81 6.29
N ALA A 184 -16.66 -3.58 6.52
CA ALA A 184 -17.34 -2.38 6.05
C ALA A 184 -18.37 -1.90 7.09
N THR A 185 -18.55 -0.58 7.19
CA THR A 185 -19.58 0.05 8.00
C THR A 185 -20.28 1.15 7.22
N VAL A 186 -21.56 1.33 7.46
CA VAL A 186 -22.30 2.48 6.95
C VAL A 186 -22.59 3.42 8.11
N SER A 187 -22.00 4.61 8.10
CA SER A 187 -22.21 5.63 9.13
C SER A 187 -23.08 6.75 8.60
N ALA A 188 -23.83 7.41 9.51
CA ALA A 188 -24.53 8.64 9.17
C ALA A 188 -23.52 9.72 8.76
N PRO A 189 -23.84 10.56 7.76
CA PRO A 189 -22.95 11.67 7.40
C PRO A 189 -22.82 12.62 8.60
N THR A 190 -21.58 12.92 8.96
CA THR A 190 -21.32 14.00 9.92
C THR A 190 -21.61 15.30 9.20
N VAL A 191 -22.76 15.90 9.48
CA VAL A 191 -23.02 17.30 9.11
C VAL A 191 -22.10 18.12 10.00
N GLU A 192 -21.00 18.58 9.45
CA GLU A 192 -20.24 19.67 10.07
C GLU A 192 -21.23 20.85 10.13
N ALA A 193 -21.76 21.13 11.33
CA ALA A 193 -22.53 22.33 11.55
C ALA A 193 -21.55 23.47 11.25
N GLU A 194 -21.75 24.12 10.11
CA GLU A 194 -21.17 25.42 9.84
C GLU A 194 -21.48 26.29 11.09
N PRO A 195 -20.46 26.88 11.72
CA PRO A 195 -20.74 27.77 12.84
C PRO A 195 -21.65 28.89 12.31
N GLU A 196 -22.89 28.88 12.78
CA GLU A 196 -23.80 30.02 12.55
C GLU A 196 -23.05 31.28 12.99
N PRO A 197 -22.97 32.30 12.14
CA PRO A 197 -22.43 33.58 12.57
C PRO A 197 -23.33 34.09 13.71
N GLU A 198 -22.76 34.20 14.89
CA GLU A 198 -23.41 34.93 16.00
C GLU A 198 -23.66 36.35 15.53
N GLU A 199 -24.91 36.60 15.07
CA GLU A 199 -25.46 37.92 14.92
C GLU A 199 -25.78 38.46 16.33
N GLY A 200 -25.10 39.54 16.66
CA GLY A 200 -25.70 40.54 17.49
C GLY A 200 -25.31 40.57 18.94
N GLU A 201 -24.36 41.42 19.25
CA GLU A 201 -24.57 42.41 20.29
C GLU A 201 -23.94 43.72 19.85
N GLU A 202 -24.83 44.55 19.38
CA GLU A 202 -24.72 45.99 19.25
C GLU A 202 -24.75 46.65 20.64
N LEU A 203 -24.02 47.77 20.73
CA LEU A 203 -24.19 48.88 21.65
C LEU A 203 -23.34 48.92 22.94
N ALA A 204 -22.36 49.81 22.93
CA ALA A 204 -22.43 51.14 23.61
C ALA A 204 -21.09 51.86 23.41
N GLU A 205 -21.09 52.84 22.62
CA GLU A 205 -20.88 54.31 22.87
C GLU A 205 -19.95 54.67 24.04
N GLY A 206 -18.93 55.48 23.74
CA GLY A 206 -18.19 56.28 24.72
C GLY A 206 -16.74 56.52 24.32
N GLU A 207 -16.53 57.42 23.41
CA GLU A 207 -15.88 58.75 23.54
C GLU A 207 -14.44 58.79 24.10
N GLU A 208 -13.65 59.49 23.32
CA GLU A 208 -12.42 60.31 23.57
C GLU A 208 -11.07 59.70 23.17
N ALA A 209 -10.58 60.23 22.06
CA ALA A 209 -9.16 60.44 21.80
C ALA A 209 -8.59 61.54 22.73
N PRO A 210 -7.28 61.73 22.93
CA PRO A 210 -6.43 62.18 21.84
C PRO A 210 -4.93 61.72 21.87
N GLU A 211 -4.35 61.91 20.71
CA GLU A 211 -3.00 62.44 20.40
C GLU A 211 -1.75 62.04 21.20
N GLY A 212 -0.74 61.71 20.46
CA GLY A 212 0.65 61.75 20.89
C GLY A 212 1.56 60.90 20.01
N ALA A 213 1.89 61.40 18.91
CA ALA A 213 3.14 61.68 18.19
C ALA A 213 4.41 60.92 18.59
N ALA A 214 5.15 60.67 17.54
CA ALA A 214 6.61 60.64 17.36
C ALA A 214 7.30 59.25 17.31
N GLU A 215 7.72 58.90 16.13
CA GLU A 215 9.13 59.01 15.59
C GLU A 215 10.11 58.07 16.21
N GLY A 216 10.84 57.39 15.35
CA GLY A 216 12.19 56.96 15.62
C GLY A 216 12.53 55.57 15.06
N GLU A 217 12.93 55.55 13.81
CA GLU A 217 14.24 55.18 13.30
C GLU A 217 14.65 53.71 13.40
N THR A 218 14.82 53.16 12.22
CA THR A 218 15.83 52.15 11.88
C THR A 218 17.25 52.66 12.16
N PRO A 219 18.25 51.83 12.43
CA PRO A 219 19.16 51.51 11.33
C PRO A 219 19.68 50.08 11.28
N GLU A 220 19.90 49.64 10.10
CA GLU A 220 21.06 49.04 9.43
C GLU A 220 22.35 48.81 10.28
N GLY A 221 23.03 47.74 9.92
CA GLY A 221 24.39 47.43 10.26
C GLY A 221 24.63 45.95 10.17
N GLU A 222 24.92 45.37 9.08
CA GLU A 222 26.21 45.24 8.34
C GLU A 222 27.29 44.43 9.05
N ALA A 223 27.79 43.47 8.27
CA ALA A 223 29.15 43.00 8.10
C ALA A 223 29.71 41.86 8.98
N ALA A 224 29.88 40.73 8.31
CA ALA A 224 31.20 40.16 7.98
C ALA A 224 32.05 39.62 9.14
N ALA A 225 32.41 38.35 9.03
CA ALA A 225 33.76 37.88 8.85
C ALA A 225 33.87 36.35 9.04
N GLU A 226 34.23 35.66 8.00
CA GLU A 226 35.14 34.51 8.12
C GLU A 226 36.50 35.01 8.67
N PRO A 227 37.35 34.18 9.29
CA PRO A 227 38.32 33.43 8.53
C PRO A 227 38.70 32.05 9.11
N ASP A 228 38.96 31.10 8.21
CA ASP A 228 40.23 30.44 7.91
C ASP A 228 41.20 30.11 9.08
N SER A 229 41.54 28.83 9.13
CA SER A 229 42.87 28.26 9.41
C SER A 229 42.73 26.73 9.50
N GLU A 230 43.11 25.99 8.52
CA GLU A 230 44.45 25.45 8.21
C GLU A 230 45.16 24.71 9.35
N SER A 231 45.60 23.55 8.93
CA SER A 231 46.77 22.73 9.27
C SER A 231 46.44 21.44 10.01
N THR A 232 46.79 20.32 9.53
CA THR A 232 48.06 19.67 9.16
C THR A 232 48.19 18.35 9.95
N GLU A 233 48.50 17.30 9.21
CA GLU A 233 49.33 16.08 9.50
C GLU A 233 49.05 15.24 10.77
N GLU A 234 48.75 13.96 10.62
CA GLU A 234 49.71 12.83 10.46
C GLU A 234 49.00 11.59 9.92
#